data_a466389f11943dae404b866ea574d4ef
#
_entry.id   a466389f11943dae404b866ea574d4ef
#
_cell.length_a   1.000
_cell.length_b   1.000
_cell.length_c   1.000
_cell.angle_alpha   90.00
_cell.angle_beta   90.00
_cell.angle_gamma   90.00
#
_symmetry.space_group_name_H-M   'P 1'
#
loop_
_entity.id
_entity.type
_entity.pdbx_description
1 polymer ?
#
loop_
_entity_poly.entity_id
_entity_poly.type
_entity_poly.pdbx_seq_one_letter_code
_entity_poly.pdbx_strand_id
1 'polypeptide(L)'
;MCILVLIETTILVGSLSTGGMFAKLNQNAKDIVDQRVINRSSYLQNEMLNNWSNLSQLTDHINTTAKQLVSEGKVDYEHLDDSSETATPLILAVVDQLISTMRSQHVTGAYIIFNNHDLDKGLEDKPGIYLRDLDPLSKASAENGDLLIERAPTEVVKSLNIATDSSWRPRFEFKKANIKYYDFFYTPYQQAISNSQEFSSTDMGYWGGSFRLRDSENEAFTYSLPLINDQGAVYGVVGIDITLDYLNKLLPSTESVSYTHLTLP
;
A
#
# COMPACT_ATOMS: atom_id res chain seq x y z
N MET A 1 37.74 33.36 -47.59
CA MET A 1 36.69 33.37 -46.54
C MET A 1 36.27 31.99 -46.06
N CYS A 2 35.90 31.01 -46.91
CA CYS A 2 35.47 29.67 -46.48
C CYS A 2 36.55 28.85 -45.73
N ILE A 3 37.81 28.96 -46.08
CA ILE A 3 38.91 28.23 -45.42
C ILE A 3 39.15 28.73 -43.99
N LEU A 4 39.02 30.02 -43.76
CA LEU A 4 39.16 30.61 -42.42
C LEU A 4 38.06 30.14 -41.46
N VAL A 5 36.83 30.10 -41.93
CA VAL A 5 35.67 29.61 -41.15
C VAL A 5 35.81 28.11 -40.84
N LEU A 6 36.34 27.32 -41.78
CA LEU A 6 36.62 25.90 -41.55
C LEU A 6 37.72 25.69 -40.49
N ILE A 7 38.77 26.50 -40.50
CA ILE A 7 39.84 26.44 -39.50
C ILE A 7 39.31 26.85 -38.12
N GLU A 8 38.53 27.94 -38.02
CA GLU A 8 37.95 28.40 -36.77
C GLU A 8 36.97 27.38 -36.19
N THR A 9 36.11 26.77 -37.02
CA THR A 9 35.21 25.72 -36.57
C THR A 9 35.93 24.46 -36.11
N THR A 10 37.01 24.07 -36.79
CA THR A 10 37.83 22.92 -36.43
C THR A 10 38.56 23.14 -35.10
N ILE A 11 39.11 24.36 -34.90
CA ILE A 11 39.75 24.74 -33.64
C ILE A 11 38.72 24.78 -32.49
N LEU A 12 37.53 25.32 -32.73
CA LEU A 12 36.46 25.40 -31.71
C LEU A 12 35.98 24.00 -31.32
N VAL A 13 35.69 23.14 -32.28
CA VAL A 13 35.29 21.74 -32.01
C VAL A 13 36.45 20.95 -31.39
N GLY A 14 37.67 21.17 -31.85
CA GLY A 14 38.84 20.55 -31.26
C GLY A 14 39.09 20.98 -29.81
N SER A 15 38.96 22.27 -29.51
CA SER A 15 39.13 22.77 -28.14
C SER A 15 38.01 22.30 -27.20
N LEU A 16 36.79 22.18 -27.67
CA LEU A 16 35.65 21.61 -26.90
C LEU A 16 35.86 20.12 -26.62
N SER A 17 36.39 19.37 -27.59
CA SER A 17 36.64 17.92 -27.41
C SER A 17 37.85 17.63 -26.53
N THR A 18 38.97 18.41 -26.70
CA THR A 18 40.18 18.22 -25.88
C THR A 18 40.08 18.81 -24.49
N GLY A 19 39.21 19.79 -24.26
CA GLY A 19 38.99 20.41 -22.95
C GLY A 19 38.20 19.56 -21.96
N GLY A 20 37.80 18.34 -22.32
CA GLY A 20 37.05 17.46 -21.45
C GLY A 20 35.62 17.96 -21.13
N MET A 21 35.13 18.98 -21.85
CA MET A 21 33.81 19.57 -21.60
C MET A 21 32.68 18.56 -21.80
N PHE A 22 32.76 17.72 -22.86
CA PHE A 22 31.80 16.66 -23.09
C PHE A 22 31.84 15.58 -21.98
N ALA A 23 33.04 15.25 -21.49
CA ALA A 23 33.21 14.33 -20.38
C ALA A 23 32.61 14.90 -19.09
N LYS A 24 32.81 16.19 -18.80
CA LYS A 24 32.20 16.88 -17.65
C LYS A 24 30.70 16.97 -17.78
N LEU A 25 30.14 17.28 -18.95
CA LEU A 25 28.70 17.33 -19.17
C LEU A 25 28.07 15.95 -18.97
N ASN A 26 28.72 14.91 -19.49
CA ASN A 26 28.23 13.54 -19.30
C ASN A 26 28.30 13.10 -17.82
N GLN A 27 29.40 13.44 -17.14
CA GLN A 27 29.53 13.18 -15.70
C GLN A 27 28.46 13.93 -14.88
N ASN A 28 28.29 15.24 -15.14
CA ASN A 28 27.25 16.03 -14.47
C ASN A 28 25.85 15.48 -14.72
N ALA A 29 25.54 15.05 -15.95
CA ALA A 29 24.26 14.44 -16.28
C ALA A 29 24.04 13.13 -15.48
N LYS A 30 25.09 12.32 -15.38
CA LYS A 30 25.06 11.09 -14.58
C LYS A 30 24.86 11.40 -13.09
N ASP A 31 25.61 12.34 -12.53
CA ASP A 31 25.52 12.75 -11.13
C ASP A 31 24.11 13.27 -10.79
N ILE A 32 23.48 14.01 -11.72
CA ILE A 32 22.08 14.48 -11.55
C ILE A 32 21.11 13.30 -11.52
N VAL A 33 21.28 12.32 -12.41
CA VAL A 33 20.42 11.13 -12.43
C VAL A 33 20.62 10.31 -11.15
N ASP A 34 21.85 10.06 -10.76
CA ASP A 34 22.19 9.31 -9.55
C ASP A 34 21.59 9.99 -8.29
N GLN A 35 21.72 11.32 -8.19
CA GLN A 35 21.15 12.10 -7.09
C GLN A 35 19.61 12.01 -7.07
N ARG A 36 18.96 12.03 -8.23
CA ARG A 36 17.50 11.87 -8.31
C ARG A 36 17.07 10.48 -7.84
N VAL A 37 17.79 9.45 -8.27
CA VAL A 37 17.50 8.07 -7.84
C VAL A 37 17.65 7.94 -6.32
N ILE A 38 18.71 8.48 -5.74
CA ILE A 38 18.95 8.48 -4.29
C ILE A 38 17.83 9.22 -3.55
N ASN A 39 17.46 10.42 -4.01
CA ASN A 39 16.42 11.22 -3.36
C ASN A 39 15.06 10.51 -3.41
N ARG A 40 14.70 9.93 -4.54
CA ARG A 40 13.45 9.16 -4.71
C ARG A 40 13.44 7.90 -3.84
N SER A 41 14.54 7.17 -3.83
CA SER A 41 14.70 5.99 -2.98
C SER A 41 14.55 6.35 -1.51
N SER A 42 15.22 7.42 -1.06
CA SER A 42 15.14 7.89 0.33
C SER A 42 13.73 8.36 0.70
N TYR A 43 13.04 9.05 -0.21
CA TYR A 43 11.65 9.46 0.00
C TYR A 43 10.74 8.24 0.15
N LEU A 44 10.80 7.29 -0.79
CA LEU A 44 9.98 6.08 -0.73
C LEU A 44 10.29 5.25 0.52
N GLN A 45 11.57 5.09 0.85
CA GLN A 45 11.97 4.37 2.07
C GLN A 45 11.40 5.04 3.33
N ASN A 46 11.42 6.37 3.39
CA ASN A 46 10.84 7.09 4.51
C ASN A 46 9.33 6.89 4.60
N GLU A 47 8.60 6.99 3.48
CA GLU A 47 7.16 6.74 3.46
C GLU A 47 6.84 5.29 3.87
N MET A 48 7.56 4.31 3.32
CA MET A 48 7.36 2.90 3.65
C MET A 48 7.59 2.60 5.13
N LEU A 49 8.66 3.12 5.71
CA LEU A 49 9.05 2.79 7.08
C LEU A 49 8.32 3.59 8.15
N ASN A 50 8.00 4.85 7.90
CA ASN A 50 7.51 5.76 8.93
C ASN A 50 6.03 6.11 8.79
N ASN A 51 5.48 6.02 7.59
CA ASN A 51 4.09 6.36 7.32
C ASN A 51 3.26 5.12 7.02
N TRP A 52 3.52 4.46 5.91
CA TRP A 52 2.67 3.37 5.41
C TRP A 52 2.74 2.08 6.25
N SER A 53 3.85 1.80 6.94
CA SER A 53 3.94 0.65 7.84
C SER A 53 3.41 0.91 9.25
N ASN A 54 2.94 2.13 9.54
CA ASN A 54 2.46 2.47 10.88
C ASN A 54 0.97 2.10 11.07
N LEU A 55 0.68 0.81 11.13
CA LEU A 55 -0.66 0.26 11.37
C LEU A 55 -0.92 -0.14 12.83
N SER A 56 0.00 0.13 13.76
CA SER A 56 -0.11 -0.31 15.15
C SER A 56 -1.39 0.20 15.83
N GLN A 57 -1.69 1.48 15.69
CA GLN A 57 -2.90 2.06 16.28
C GLN A 57 -4.18 1.46 15.70
N LEU A 58 -4.21 1.18 14.39
CA LEU A 58 -5.35 0.51 13.75
C LEU A 58 -5.49 -0.91 14.27
N THR A 59 -4.40 -1.66 14.35
CA THR A 59 -4.38 -3.04 14.84
C THR A 59 -4.84 -3.11 16.30
N ASP A 60 -4.33 -2.23 17.16
CA ASP A 60 -4.73 -2.14 18.58
C ASP A 60 -6.22 -1.78 18.71
N HIS A 61 -6.72 -0.87 17.90
CA HIS A 61 -8.14 -0.52 17.88
C HIS A 61 -9.01 -1.71 17.47
N ILE A 62 -8.62 -2.43 16.40
CA ILE A 62 -9.35 -3.62 15.96
C ILE A 62 -9.36 -4.69 17.05
N ASN A 63 -8.19 -5.00 17.64
CA ASN A 63 -8.08 -6.01 18.68
C ASN A 63 -8.90 -5.65 19.93
N THR A 64 -8.86 -4.39 20.37
CA THR A 64 -9.64 -3.91 21.51
C THR A 64 -11.14 -3.99 21.26
N THR A 65 -11.58 -3.56 20.07
CA THR A 65 -12.99 -3.60 19.67
C THR A 65 -13.48 -5.04 19.51
N ALA A 66 -12.69 -5.93 18.91
CA ALA A 66 -13.01 -7.35 18.80
C ALA A 66 -13.20 -7.99 20.18
N LYS A 67 -12.25 -7.74 21.10
CA LYS A 67 -12.35 -8.22 22.49
C LYS A 67 -13.64 -7.76 23.18
N GLN A 68 -13.98 -6.47 23.03
CA GLN A 68 -15.22 -5.94 23.59
C GLN A 68 -16.45 -6.65 23.01
N LEU A 69 -16.54 -6.77 21.67
CA LEU A 69 -17.68 -7.42 21.01
C LEU A 69 -17.80 -8.90 21.37
N VAL A 70 -16.69 -9.60 21.56
CA VAL A 70 -16.68 -10.97 22.06
C VAL A 70 -17.22 -11.03 23.48
N SER A 71 -16.80 -10.12 24.37
CA SER A 71 -17.31 -10.07 25.75
C SER A 71 -18.81 -9.75 25.82
N GLU A 72 -19.34 -9.05 24.83
CA GLU A 72 -20.77 -8.74 24.68
C GLU A 72 -21.55 -9.86 23.96
N GLY A 73 -20.92 -10.93 23.53
CA GLY A 73 -21.53 -12.04 22.80
C GLY A 73 -22.00 -11.67 21.38
N LYS A 74 -21.49 -10.58 20.80
CA LYS A 74 -21.85 -10.11 19.45
C LYS A 74 -20.95 -10.71 18.35
N VAL A 75 -19.77 -11.13 18.72
CA VAL A 75 -18.75 -11.73 17.84
C VAL A 75 -18.16 -12.93 18.56
N ASP A 76 -17.77 -13.93 17.80
CA ASP A 76 -17.02 -15.08 18.29
C ASP A 76 -15.81 -15.29 17.38
N TYR A 77 -14.60 -15.33 17.96
CA TYR A 77 -13.37 -15.54 17.20
C TYR A 77 -13.37 -16.88 16.44
N GLU A 78 -13.95 -17.94 17.03
CA GLU A 78 -13.98 -19.28 16.42
C GLU A 78 -14.86 -19.35 15.17
N HIS A 79 -15.85 -18.44 15.07
CA HIS A 79 -16.85 -18.43 14.00
C HIS A 79 -16.78 -17.19 13.12
N LEU A 80 -15.73 -16.37 13.27
CA LEU A 80 -15.63 -15.06 12.63
C LEU A 80 -15.58 -15.16 11.09
N ASP A 81 -15.06 -16.24 10.53
CA ASP A 81 -14.93 -16.46 9.09
C ASP A 81 -15.95 -17.47 8.51
N ASP A 82 -16.89 -17.97 9.30
CA ASP A 82 -17.91 -18.90 8.82
C ASP A 82 -18.83 -18.26 7.76
N SER A 83 -19.23 -17.02 7.99
CA SER A 83 -20.08 -16.29 7.05
C SER A 83 -19.73 -14.79 7.01
N SER A 84 -20.30 -14.07 6.05
CA SER A 84 -20.17 -12.61 6.01
C SER A 84 -20.87 -11.94 7.19
N GLU A 85 -21.96 -12.52 7.66
CA GLU A 85 -22.78 -12.00 8.75
C GLU A 85 -22.04 -12.03 10.09
N THR A 86 -21.23 -13.08 10.34
CA THR A 86 -20.49 -13.23 11.60
C THR A 86 -19.43 -12.15 11.80
N ALA A 87 -18.82 -11.66 10.71
CA ALA A 87 -17.83 -10.60 10.73
C ALA A 87 -18.44 -9.17 10.70
N THR A 88 -19.70 -9.03 10.28
CA THR A 88 -20.34 -7.72 10.08
C THR A 88 -20.30 -6.82 11.31
N PRO A 89 -20.60 -7.28 12.55
CA PRO A 89 -20.56 -6.40 13.72
C PRO A 89 -19.17 -5.80 13.97
N LEU A 90 -18.12 -6.58 13.76
CA LEU A 90 -16.76 -6.11 13.94
C LEU A 90 -16.35 -5.14 12.83
N ILE A 91 -16.68 -5.44 11.57
CA ILE A 91 -16.40 -4.54 10.46
C ILE A 91 -17.05 -3.18 10.68
N LEU A 92 -18.34 -3.14 11.02
CA LEU A 92 -19.07 -1.89 11.27
C LEU A 92 -18.49 -1.07 12.44
N ALA A 93 -17.94 -1.75 13.44
CA ALA A 93 -17.35 -1.08 14.59
C ALA A 93 -15.98 -0.48 14.33
N VAL A 94 -15.23 -0.98 13.32
CA VAL A 94 -13.84 -0.56 13.06
C VAL A 94 -13.64 0.19 11.74
N VAL A 95 -14.65 0.24 10.88
CA VAL A 95 -14.52 0.79 9.53
C VAL A 95 -14.16 2.28 9.52
N ASP A 96 -14.66 3.07 10.43
CA ASP A 96 -14.34 4.50 10.53
C ASP A 96 -12.85 4.70 10.85
N GLN A 97 -12.29 3.85 11.73
CA GLN A 97 -10.85 3.88 12.02
C GLN A 97 -10.02 3.42 10.81
N LEU A 98 -10.50 2.43 10.06
CA LEU A 98 -9.85 1.98 8.83
C LEU A 98 -9.80 3.12 7.79
N ILE A 99 -10.92 3.82 7.57
CA ILE A 99 -11.01 4.99 6.69
C ILE A 99 -10.07 6.11 7.17
N SER A 100 -10.10 6.42 8.46
CA SER A 100 -9.24 7.45 9.05
C SER A 100 -7.76 7.13 8.86
N THR A 101 -7.37 5.88 9.06
CA THR A 101 -5.98 5.43 8.85
C THR A 101 -5.59 5.53 7.37
N MET A 102 -6.42 5.03 6.47
CA MET A 102 -6.20 5.11 5.02
C MET A 102 -5.96 6.55 4.56
N ARG A 103 -6.78 7.49 5.02
CA ARG A 103 -6.67 8.90 4.67
C ARG A 103 -5.47 9.60 5.31
N SER A 104 -5.20 9.33 6.58
CA SER A 104 -4.07 9.95 7.28
C SER A 104 -2.71 9.52 6.72
N GLN A 105 -2.63 8.30 6.20
CA GLN A 105 -1.43 7.76 5.58
C GLN A 105 -1.35 8.03 4.07
N HIS A 106 -2.41 8.62 3.48
CA HIS A 106 -2.49 8.88 2.04
C HIS A 106 -2.21 7.62 1.20
N VAL A 107 -2.88 6.52 1.50
CA VAL A 107 -2.75 5.25 0.78
C VAL A 107 -3.96 5.01 -0.11
N THR A 108 -3.79 4.19 -1.16
CA THR A 108 -4.83 3.96 -2.17
C THR A 108 -5.88 2.96 -1.76
N GLY A 109 -5.63 2.17 -0.72
CA GLY A 109 -6.62 1.26 -0.18
C GLY A 109 -6.25 0.73 1.19
N ALA A 110 -7.26 0.18 1.87
CA ALA A 110 -7.08 -0.49 3.15
C ALA A 110 -8.06 -1.66 3.27
N TYR A 111 -7.64 -2.72 3.92
CA TYR A 111 -8.43 -3.94 4.05
C TYR A 111 -8.28 -4.62 5.40
N ILE A 112 -9.31 -5.37 5.76
CA ILE A 112 -9.30 -6.35 6.86
C ILE A 112 -9.85 -7.65 6.29
N ILE A 113 -9.14 -8.75 6.54
CA ILE A 113 -9.54 -10.10 6.11
C ILE A 113 -9.53 -10.99 7.33
N PHE A 114 -10.67 -11.62 7.63
CA PHE A 114 -10.79 -12.54 8.76
C PHE A 114 -10.56 -13.98 8.33
N ASN A 115 -9.90 -14.73 9.19
CA ASN A 115 -9.69 -16.16 9.04
C ASN A 115 -9.36 -16.76 10.39
N ASN A 116 -10.05 -17.81 10.75
CA ASN A 116 -9.79 -18.58 11.96
C ASN A 116 -9.45 -20.05 11.66
N HIS A 117 -9.72 -20.50 10.45
CA HIS A 117 -9.50 -21.87 10.04
C HIS A 117 -8.11 -22.11 9.46
N ASP A 118 -7.70 -23.37 9.49
CA ASP A 118 -6.48 -23.83 8.81
C ASP A 118 -6.51 -23.42 7.34
N LEU A 119 -5.46 -22.74 6.88
CA LEU A 119 -5.32 -22.25 5.50
C LEU A 119 -5.47 -23.36 4.45
N ASP A 120 -5.22 -24.63 4.83
CA ASP A 120 -5.37 -25.77 3.94
C ASP A 120 -6.81 -26.24 3.76
N LYS A 121 -7.72 -25.88 4.67
CA LYS A 121 -9.09 -26.42 4.72
C LYS A 121 -10.17 -25.48 4.21
N GLY A 122 -9.92 -24.17 4.08
CA GLY A 122 -10.97 -23.20 3.81
C GLY A 122 -10.51 -22.06 2.90
N LEU A 123 -9.96 -22.38 1.72
CA LEU A 123 -9.26 -21.42 0.88
C LEU A 123 -10.15 -20.49 0.05
N GLU A 124 -11.47 -20.71 0.02
CA GLU A 124 -12.20 -20.14 -1.11
C GLU A 124 -12.78 -18.76 -0.82
N ASP A 125 -13.37 -18.52 0.35
CA ASP A 125 -14.05 -17.25 0.58
C ASP A 125 -13.82 -16.74 2.02
N LYS A 126 -13.17 -15.60 2.15
CA LYS A 126 -12.92 -14.96 3.45
C LYS A 126 -13.76 -13.70 3.63
N PRO A 127 -14.46 -13.55 4.76
CA PRO A 127 -15.14 -12.30 5.07
C PRO A 127 -14.13 -11.20 5.39
N GLY A 128 -14.53 -9.97 5.12
CA GLY A 128 -13.69 -8.82 5.39
C GLY A 128 -14.22 -7.57 4.72
N ILE A 129 -13.42 -6.53 4.72
CA ILE A 129 -13.68 -5.28 4.03
C ILE A 129 -12.45 -4.85 3.24
N TYR A 130 -12.66 -4.32 2.05
CA TYR A 130 -11.63 -3.63 1.28
C TYR A 130 -12.20 -2.35 0.70
N LEU A 131 -11.57 -1.27 1.07
CA LEU A 131 -11.87 0.10 0.64
C LEU A 131 -10.76 0.63 -0.25
N ARG A 132 -11.15 1.41 -1.27
CA ARG A 132 -10.22 2.17 -2.10
C ARG A 132 -10.50 3.65 -1.98
N ASP A 133 -9.41 4.42 -1.96
CA ASP A 133 -9.41 5.86 -2.11
C ASP A 133 -8.96 6.21 -3.54
N LEU A 134 -9.82 6.89 -4.28
CA LEU A 134 -9.58 7.26 -5.68
C LEU A 134 -8.67 8.48 -5.80
N ASP A 135 -8.55 9.28 -4.74
CA ASP A 135 -7.72 10.48 -4.71
C ASP A 135 -7.09 10.72 -3.33
N PRO A 136 -6.11 9.88 -2.91
CA PRO A 136 -5.48 9.96 -1.59
C PRO A 136 -4.80 11.30 -1.28
N LEU A 137 -4.53 12.13 -2.29
CA LEU A 137 -3.93 13.46 -2.14
C LEU A 137 -4.96 14.57 -1.95
N SER A 138 -6.23 14.27 -2.18
CA SER A 138 -7.29 15.26 -1.96
C SER A 138 -7.55 15.48 -0.46
N LYS A 139 -8.08 16.63 -0.12
CA LYS A 139 -8.66 16.81 1.21
C LYS A 139 -9.91 15.94 1.27
N ALA A 140 -9.99 15.13 2.32
CA ALA A 140 -11.10 14.20 2.55
C ALA A 140 -12.46 14.87 2.28
N SER A 141 -13.24 14.27 1.38
CA SER A 141 -14.63 14.65 1.19
C SER A 141 -15.44 14.27 2.43
N ALA A 142 -16.23 15.19 2.97
CA ALA A 142 -17.10 14.92 4.11
C ALA A 142 -18.13 13.81 3.82
N GLU A 143 -18.38 13.52 2.55
CA GLU A 143 -19.39 12.56 2.09
C GLU A 143 -18.79 11.22 1.62
N ASN A 144 -17.48 11.00 1.79
CA ASN A 144 -16.78 9.80 1.31
C ASN A 144 -16.99 9.50 -0.20
N GLY A 145 -17.28 10.53 -1.00
CA GLY A 145 -17.54 10.36 -2.43
C GLY A 145 -16.32 9.95 -3.26
N ASP A 146 -15.14 10.02 -2.68
CA ASP A 146 -13.84 9.59 -3.19
C ASP A 146 -13.51 8.13 -2.85
N LEU A 147 -14.34 7.48 -2.02
CA LEU A 147 -14.15 6.09 -1.63
C LEU A 147 -14.98 5.12 -2.46
N LEU A 148 -14.46 3.91 -2.65
CA LEU A 148 -15.16 2.76 -3.22
C LEU A 148 -15.03 1.54 -2.31
N ILE A 149 -16.11 0.76 -2.20
CA ILE A 149 -16.09 -0.55 -1.57
C ILE A 149 -15.85 -1.61 -2.65
N GLU A 150 -14.78 -2.36 -2.53
CA GLU A 150 -14.50 -3.48 -3.42
C GLU A 150 -14.93 -4.82 -2.81
N ARG A 151 -14.73 -4.99 -1.50
CA ARG A 151 -15.13 -6.17 -0.75
C ARG A 151 -15.77 -5.73 0.55
N ALA A 152 -16.95 -6.18 0.82
CA ALA A 152 -17.61 -6.07 2.12
C ALA A 152 -18.91 -6.89 2.13
N PRO A 153 -19.37 -7.34 3.30
CA PRO A 153 -20.72 -7.90 3.47
C PRO A 153 -21.80 -6.92 2.98
N THR A 154 -22.89 -7.45 2.45
CA THR A 154 -23.98 -6.63 1.91
C THR A 154 -24.56 -5.64 2.95
N GLU A 155 -24.61 -6.02 4.21
CA GLU A 155 -25.11 -5.17 5.29
C GLU A 155 -24.17 -4.01 5.58
N VAL A 156 -22.86 -4.24 5.52
CA VAL A 156 -21.84 -3.19 5.65
C VAL A 156 -22.01 -2.17 4.53
N VAL A 157 -22.13 -2.62 3.28
CA VAL A 157 -22.36 -1.76 2.12
C VAL A 157 -23.58 -0.86 2.29
N LYS A 158 -24.70 -1.43 2.77
CA LYS A 158 -25.93 -0.66 3.01
C LYS A 158 -25.79 0.40 4.11
N SER A 159 -24.91 0.14 5.09
CA SER A 159 -24.73 1.01 6.26
C SER A 159 -23.78 2.18 6.01
N LEU A 160 -22.80 2.02 5.12
CA LEU A 160 -21.70 2.98 4.99
C LEU A 160 -21.99 4.16 4.05
N ASN A 161 -23.03 4.11 3.23
CA ASN A 161 -23.30 5.12 2.20
C ASN A 161 -22.06 5.44 1.31
N ILE A 162 -21.23 4.44 1.06
CA ILE A 162 -20.06 4.51 0.17
C ILE A 162 -20.40 3.73 -1.10
N ALA A 163 -20.02 4.26 -2.26
CA ALA A 163 -20.27 3.59 -3.53
C ALA A 163 -19.51 2.25 -3.61
N THR A 164 -20.12 1.27 -4.26
CA THR A 164 -19.45 0.01 -4.57
C THR A 164 -18.73 0.10 -5.91
N ASP A 165 -17.59 -0.56 -6.00
CA ASP A 165 -16.94 -0.81 -7.28
C ASP A 165 -17.78 -1.76 -8.17
N SER A 166 -17.64 -1.66 -9.49
CA SER A 166 -18.33 -2.52 -10.45
C SER A 166 -18.04 -4.02 -10.27
N SER A 167 -16.93 -4.36 -9.64
CA SER A 167 -16.50 -5.73 -9.34
C SER A 167 -16.69 -6.10 -7.88
N TRP A 168 -17.48 -5.32 -7.15
CA TRP A 168 -17.75 -5.61 -5.75
C TRP A 168 -18.19 -7.07 -5.54
N ARG A 169 -17.68 -7.67 -4.45
CA ARG A 169 -18.06 -8.99 -3.94
C ARG A 169 -18.25 -8.92 -2.44
N PRO A 170 -19.14 -9.75 -1.86
CA PRO A 170 -19.38 -9.75 -0.41
C PRO A 170 -18.21 -10.33 0.39
N ARG A 171 -17.31 -11.05 -0.25
CA ARG A 171 -16.16 -11.74 0.37
C ARG A 171 -14.92 -11.66 -0.53
N PHE A 172 -13.75 -11.93 0.05
CA PHE A 172 -12.53 -12.17 -0.69
C PHE A 172 -12.52 -13.60 -1.23
N GLU A 173 -12.21 -13.77 -2.51
CA GLU A 173 -12.10 -15.07 -3.15
C GLU A 173 -10.62 -15.41 -3.33
N PHE A 174 -10.13 -16.38 -2.57
CA PHE A 174 -8.75 -16.87 -2.68
C PHE A 174 -8.73 -18.21 -3.41
N LYS A 175 -8.15 -18.24 -4.60
CA LYS A 175 -8.02 -19.49 -5.38
C LYS A 175 -6.67 -20.14 -5.10
N LYS A 176 -6.66 -21.43 -4.75
CA LYS A 176 -5.45 -22.21 -4.46
C LYS A 176 -4.39 -22.14 -5.56
N ALA A 177 -4.82 -22.06 -6.83
CA ALA A 177 -3.93 -21.93 -7.98
C ALA A 177 -3.15 -20.61 -8.00
N ASN A 178 -3.63 -19.58 -7.29
CA ASN A 178 -3.11 -18.21 -7.34
C ASN A 178 -2.55 -17.75 -5.98
N ILE A 179 -2.19 -18.68 -5.11
CA ILE A 179 -1.74 -18.38 -3.73
C ILE A 179 -0.60 -17.34 -3.68
N LYS A 180 0.25 -17.31 -4.70
CA LYS A 180 1.34 -16.34 -4.81
C LYS A 180 0.89 -14.89 -4.95
N TYR A 181 -0.33 -14.67 -5.43
CA TYR A 181 -0.92 -13.33 -5.56
C TYR A 181 -1.54 -12.83 -4.26
N TYR A 182 -1.62 -13.70 -3.25
CA TYR A 182 -2.24 -13.39 -1.96
C TYR A 182 -1.23 -13.52 -0.81
N ASP A 183 0.07 -13.36 -1.12
CA ASP A 183 1.15 -13.41 -0.14
C ASP A 183 0.97 -12.35 0.96
N PHE A 184 0.36 -11.21 0.64
CA PHE A 184 0.00 -10.15 1.58
C PHE A 184 -0.95 -10.62 2.70
N PHE A 185 -1.71 -11.68 2.47
CA PHE A 185 -2.57 -12.29 3.47
C PHE A 185 -1.91 -13.53 4.10
N TYR A 186 -1.42 -14.45 3.25
CA TYR A 186 -0.89 -15.73 3.72
C TYR A 186 0.38 -15.60 4.54
N THR A 187 1.31 -14.77 4.11
CA THR A 187 2.63 -14.67 4.77
C THR A 187 2.52 -14.14 6.19
N PRO A 188 1.91 -12.97 6.47
CA PRO A 188 1.78 -12.50 7.84
C PRO A 188 0.90 -13.42 8.70
N TYR A 189 -0.14 -14.02 8.13
CA TYR A 189 -1.00 -14.96 8.84
C TYR A 189 -0.24 -16.23 9.28
N GLN A 190 0.53 -16.85 8.39
CA GLN A 190 1.33 -18.05 8.71
C GLN A 190 2.46 -17.74 9.69
N GLN A 191 3.13 -16.61 9.52
CA GLN A 191 4.16 -16.18 10.46
C GLN A 191 3.58 -15.99 11.87
N ALA A 192 2.40 -15.41 11.98
CA ALA A 192 1.74 -15.19 13.26
C ALA A 192 1.31 -16.53 13.91
N ILE A 193 0.75 -17.48 13.18
CA ILE A 193 0.42 -18.80 13.73
C ILE A 193 1.67 -19.48 14.33
N SER A 194 2.82 -19.33 13.68
CA SER A 194 4.06 -19.96 14.12
C SER A 194 4.73 -19.25 15.30
N ASN A 195 4.49 -17.93 15.48
CA ASN A 195 5.31 -17.07 16.34
C ASN A 195 4.52 -16.11 17.25
N SER A 196 3.18 -16.21 17.31
CA SER A 196 2.33 -15.25 18.03
C SER A 196 2.60 -15.13 19.54
N GLN A 197 3.27 -16.12 20.12
CA GLN A 197 3.65 -16.06 21.54
C GLN A 197 5.00 -15.40 21.79
N GLU A 198 5.82 -15.21 20.77
CA GLU A 198 7.18 -14.67 20.87
C GLU A 198 7.27 -13.23 20.38
N PHE A 199 6.41 -12.83 19.42
CA PHE A 199 6.48 -11.54 18.73
C PHE A 199 5.14 -10.80 18.78
N SER A 200 5.19 -9.47 18.78
CA SER A 200 4.01 -8.63 18.63
C SER A 200 3.54 -8.61 17.16
N SER A 201 2.28 -8.23 16.91
CA SER A 201 1.75 -8.07 15.55
C SER A 201 2.63 -7.15 14.69
N THR A 202 3.19 -6.10 15.28
CA THR A 202 4.03 -5.12 14.58
C THR A 202 5.38 -5.69 14.14
N ASP A 203 5.92 -6.67 14.88
CA ASP A 203 7.18 -7.33 14.52
C ASP A 203 7.01 -8.30 13.34
N MET A 204 5.77 -8.68 13.03
CA MET A 204 5.39 -9.58 11.96
C MET A 204 4.81 -8.85 10.74
N GLY A 205 5.14 -7.57 10.59
CA GLY A 205 4.72 -6.78 9.43
C GLY A 205 5.35 -7.28 8.14
N TYR A 206 4.52 -7.37 7.08
CA TYR A 206 4.93 -7.92 5.80
C TYR A 206 4.65 -6.95 4.66
N TRP A 207 5.69 -6.62 3.90
CA TRP A 207 5.57 -5.95 2.61
C TRP A 207 5.39 -7.00 1.52
N GLY A 208 4.19 -7.10 0.98
CA GLY A 208 3.87 -7.98 -0.15
C GLY A 208 4.41 -7.47 -1.47
N GLY A 209 4.66 -8.38 -2.40
CA GLY A 209 4.99 -8.05 -3.78
C GLY A 209 3.84 -7.33 -4.49
N SER A 210 4.08 -6.88 -5.74
CA SER A 210 3.00 -6.29 -6.51
C SER A 210 1.92 -7.33 -6.80
N PHE A 211 0.67 -6.97 -6.54
CA PHE A 211 -0.49 -7.83 -6.79
C PHE A 211 -1.58 -7.08 -7.56
N ARG A 212 -2.48 -7.85 -8.14
CA ARG A 212 -3.71 -7.33 -8.76
C ARG A 212 -4.90 -8.08 -8.19
N LEU A 213 -5.88 -7.37 -7.68
CA LEU A 213 -7.15 -7.98 -7.27
C LEU A 213 -7.96 -8.49 -8.45
N ARG A 214 -7.74 -7.89 -9.62
CA ARG A 214 -8.37 -8.22 -10.90
C ARG A 214 -7.37 -8.11 -12.05
N ASP A 215 -7.64 -8.80 -13.15
CA ASP A 215 -6.79 -8.79 -14.35
C ASP A 215 -6.68 -7.41 -15.03
N SER A 216 -7.64 -6.51 -14.78
CA SER A 216 -7.71 -5.17 -15.38
C SER A 216 -7.23 -4.04 -14.47
N GLU A 217 -6.81 -4.34 -13.24
CA GLU A 217 -6.42 -3.34 -12.26
C GLU A 217 -4.94 -3.02 -12.30
N ASN A 218 -4.63 -1.80 -11.81
CA ASN A 218 -3.28 -1.38 -11.57
C ASN A 218 -2.63 -2.27 -10.51
N GLU A 219 -1.36 -2.55 -10.68
CA GLU A 219 -0.58 -3.24 -9.67
C GLU A 219 -0.47 -2.37 -8.41
N ALA A 220 -0.55 -3.01 -7.26
CA ALA A 220 -0.39 -2.37 -5.97
C ALA A 220 0.63 -3.14 -5.12
N PHE A 221 1.35 -2.43 -4.26
CA PHE A 221 2.11 -2.99 -3.17
C PHE A 221 1.29 -2.94 -1.90
N THR A 222 1.48 -3.91 -1.02
CA THR A 222 0.75 -3.99 0.24
C THR A 222 1.69 -4.01 1.42
N TYR A 223 1.22 -3.46 2.53
CA TYR A 223 1.78 -3.72 3.85
C TYR A 223 0.69 -4.30 4.75
N SER A 224 1.00 -5.38 5.47
CA SER A 224 0.03 -6.14 6.24
C SER A 224 0.54 -6.50 7.62
N LEU A 225 -0.35 -6.50 8.59
CA LEU A 225 -0.13 -6.99 9.95
C LEU A 225 -1.14 -8.08 10.30
N PRO A 226 -0.74 -9.13 11.04
CA PRO A 226 -1.68 -10.11 11.57
C PRO A 226 -2.52 -9.52 12.71
N LEU A 227 -3.77 -9.94 12.80
CA LEU A 227 -4.67 -9.67 13.91
C LEU A 227 -4.58 -10.83 14.90
N ILE A 228 -4.17 -10.55 16.14
CA ILE A 228 -3.92 -11.54 17.18
C ILE A 228 -4.70 -11.13 18.43
N ASN A 229 -5.48 -12.05 18.99
CA ASN A 229 -6.21 -11.80 20.21
C ASN A 229 -5.31 -11.96 21.47
N ASP A 230 -5.84 -11.64 22.66
CA ASP A 230 -5.10 -11.70 23.93
C ASP A 230 -4.63 -13.12 24.30
N GLN A 231 -5.18 -14.15 23.67
CA GLN A 231 -4.81 -15.55 23.90
C GLN A 231 -3.71 -16.02 22.93
N GLY A 232 -3.27 -15.12 22.04
CA GLY A 232 -2.29 -15.42 21.01
C GLY A 232 -2.87 -16.12 19.78
N ALA A 233 -4.20 -16.23 19.66
CA ALA A 233 -4.83 -16.79 18.47
C ALA A 233 -4.95 -15.75 17.37
N VAL A 234 -4.54 -16.14 16.16
CA VAL A 234 -4.60 -15.30 14.96
C VAL A 234 -5.99 -15.43 14.36
N TYR A 235 -6.67 -14.29 14.13
CA TYR A 235 -8.03 -14.28 13.61
C TYR A 235 -8.20 -13.47 12.31
N GLY A 236 -7.10 -12.97 11.75
CA GLY A 236 -7.14 -12.23 10.49
C GLY A 236 -5.88 -11.48 10.17
N VAL A 237 -5.98 -10.64 9.15
CA VAL A 237 -4.93 -9.74 8.68
C VAL A 237 -5.55 -8.37 8.37
N VAL A 238 -4.87 -7.31 8.75
CA VAL A 238 -5.17 -5.93 8.34
C VAL A 238 -4.04 -5.39 7.49
N GLY A 239 -4.36 -4.59 6.48
CA GLY A 239 -3.32 -4.01 5.65
C GLY A 239 -3.79 -2.81 4.85
N ILE A 240 -2.82 -2.21 4.18
CA ILE A 240 -2.99 -1.11 3.22
C ILE A 240 -2.42 -1.51 1.87
N ASP A 241 -2.81 -0.80 0.84
CA ASP A 241 -2.17 -0.87 -0.47
C ASP A 241 -1.82 0.49 -1.05
N ILE A 242 -0.84 0.46 -1.95
CA ILE A 242 -0.35 1.63 -2.68
C ILE A 242 -0.21 1.22 -4.15
N THR A 243 -1.04 1.81 -5.01
CA THR A 243 -1.00 1.51 -6.44
C THR A 243 0.23 2.12 -7.11
N LEU A 244 0.74 1.45 -8.16
CA LEU A 244 1.86 1.97 -8.96
C LEU A 244 1.53 3.31 -9.60
N ASP A 245 0.29 3.50 -10.04
CA ASP A 245 -0.15 4.78 -10.62
C ASP A 245 -0.07 5.91 -9.61
N TYR A 246 -0.45 5.66 -8.36
CA TYR A 246 -0.31 6.63 -7.28
C TYR A 246 1.15 6.91 -6.96
N LEU A 247 2.01 5.89 -6.88
CA LEU A 247 3.45 6.06 -6.71
C LEU A 247 4.06 6.93 -7.81
N ASN A 248 3.65 6.71 -9.05
CA ASN A 248 4.11 7.52 -10.19
C ASN A 248 3.66 8.99 -10.07
N LYS A 249 2.51 9.26 -9.46
CA LYS A 249 2.05 10.64 -9.19
C LYS A 249 2.83 11.28 -8.04
N LEU A 250 3.20 10.51 -7.02
CA LEU A 250 4.01 10.99 -5.89
C LEU A 250 5.45 11.32 -6.30
N LEU A 251 5.97 10.64 -7.32
CA LEU A 251 7.31 10.84 -7.84
C LEU A 251 7.27 11.76 -9.07
N PRO A 252 7.35 13.08 -8.92
CA PRO A 252 7.16 14.02 -10.02
C PRO A 252 8.18 13.76 -11.15
N SER A 253 7.69 13.66 -12.38
CA SER A 253 8.51 13.49 -13.58
C SER A 253 9.38 14.74 -13.86
N THR A 254 8.94 15.90 -13.37
CA THR A 254 9.62 17.19 -13.51
C THR A 254 10.09 17.68 -12.14
N GLU A 255 11.17 17.12 -11.62
CA GLU A 255 11.96 17.86 -10.65
C GLU A 255 12.59 19.04 -11.38
N SER A 256 12.15 20.25 -11.08
CA SER A 256 12.84 21.46 -11.53
C SER A 256 14.27 21.39 -10.98
N VAL A 257 15.23 21.12 -11.87
CA VAL A 257 16.64 21.28 -11.54
C VAL A 257 16.82 22.79 -11.31
N SER A 258 16.90 23.18 -10.06
CA SER A 258 17.35 24.53 -9.70
C SER A 258 18.81 24.59 -10.17
N TYR A 259 18.98 25.14 -11.38
CA TYR A 259 20.32 25.52 -11.83
C TYR A 259 20.78 26.64 -10.90
N THR A 260 21.52 26.30 -9.86
CA THR A 260 22.40 27.24 -9.23
C THR A 260 23.33 27.74 -10.33
N HIS A 261 23.22 29.05 -10.64
CA HIS A 261 24.00 29.74 -11.61
C HIS A 261 25.47 29.28 -11.54
N LEU A 262 25.91 28.53 -12.54
CA LEU A 262 27.33 28.43 -12.87
C LEU A 262 27.74 29.80 -13.41
N THR A 263 28.14 30.68 -12.51
CA THR A 263 28.96 31.82 -12.90
C THR A 263 30.30 31.23 -13.36
N LEU A 264 30.44 31.18 -14.65
CA LEU A 264 31.75 30.97 -15.26
C LEU A 264 32.66 32.13 -14.90
N PRO A 265 33.92 31.88 -14.53
CA PRO A 265 34.88 32.91 -14.26
C PRO A 265 35.26 33.67 -15.54
#